data_12a7d9ebc4cd205de4c7f4dbef92b25f
#
_entry.id   12a7d9ebc4cd205de4c7f4dbef92b25f
#
_cell.length_a   1.000
_cell.length_b   1.000
_cell.length_c   1.000
_cell.angle_alpha   90.00
_cell.angle_beta   90.00
_cell.angle_gamma   90.00
#
_symmetry.space_group_name_H-M   'P 1'
#
loop_
_entity.id
_entity.type
_entity.pdbx_description
1 polymer ?
#
loop_
_entity_poly.entity_id
_entity_poly.type
_entity_poly.pdbx_seq_one_letter_code
_entity_poly.pdbx_strand_id
1 'polypeptide(L)'
;MHQRRSLFDDQIHQRQHRFHEAYFLTEGERLSFFHRTMAAAALSEALTWHEAPLGSALMSSTESELAEAVCSSRSVIIVPDFCTPEEVTLLVKAGVRAAEQQMQNPLTSSESRFRIEVFGRRLVSNGVTLTSLDRDVQVLATDLVYRALDLIQSRNPVLADGMRISGCTADTRLSYSAGEPAINVYYAPGGEFKPHRDMQSMTLLVSLSPLTDYEGGGTHFYEPAATPSEAIRGKAVPIATLRQPAGAALLWGGELTHAAAAVTKGRRLVFVASVTPQDV
;
A
#
# COMPACT_ATOMS: atom_id res chain seq x y z
N MET A 1 -18.15 29.41 15.74
CA MET A 1 -17.60 28.59 14.64
C MET A 1 -16.28 27.84 14.99
N HIS A 2 -15.62 28.13 16.10
CA HIS A 2 -14.34 27.47 16.50
C HIS A 2 -14.50 26.13 17.23
N GLN A 3 -15.63 25.83 17.85
CA GLN A 3 -15.81 24.58 18.61
C GLN A 3 -16.09 23.33 17.77
N ARG A 4 -16.49 23.45 16.49
CA ARG A 4 -16.75 22.28 15.64
C ARG A 4 -15.49 21.71 14.97
N ARG A 5 -14.39 22.48 14.87
CA ARG A 5 -13.12 21.98 14.32
C ARG A 5 -12.36 21.08 15.31
N SER A 6 -12.37 21.40 16.59
CA SER A 6 -11.71 20.63 17.65
C SER A 6 -12.28 19.20 17.79
N LEU A 7 -13.60 19.05 17.68
CA LEU A 7 -14.26 17.74 17.79
C LEU A 7 -13.97 16.79 16.60
N PHE A 8 -13.66 17.34 15.43
CA PHE A 8 -13.34 16.51 14.25
C PHE A 8 -11.88 16.01 14.30
N ASP A 9 -10.97 16.86 14.76
CA ASP A 9 -9.54 16.49 14.92
C ASP A 9 -9.35 15.51 16.08
N ASP A 10 -10.07 15.68 17.19
CA ASP A 10 -10.06 14.73 18.33
C ASP A 10 -10.66 13.37 17.95
N GLN A 11 -11.69 13.32 17.10
CA GLN A 11 -12.26 12.06 16.62
C GLN A 11 -11.31 11.30 15.67
N ILE A 12 -10.50 12.01 14.89
CA ILE A 12 -9.47 11.40 14.04
C ILE A 12 -8.35 10.85 14.90
N HIS A 13 -7.87 11.56 15.92
CA HIS A 13 -6.82 11.10 16.85
C HIS A 13 -7.30 9.94 17.74
N GLN A 14 -8.53 9.97 18.26
CA GLN A 14 -9.07 8.85 19.05
C GLN A 14 -9.38 7.60 18.20
N ARG A 15 -9.57 7.72 16.89
CA ARG A 15 -9.71 6.57 15.98
C ARG A 15 -8.38 5.87 15.68
N GLN A 16 -7.25 6.56 15.80
CA GLN A 16 -5.92 5.96 15.60
C GLN A 16 -5.45 5.07 16.77
N HIS A 17 -5.99 5.24 17.99
CA HIS A 17 -5.53 4.54 19.20
C HIS A 17 -6.23 3.22 19.54
N ARG A 18 -7.14 2.69 18.73
CA ARG A 18 -7.91 1.47 19.04
C ARG A 18 -7.63 0.24 18.19
N PHE A 19 -6.46 0.12 17.59
CA PHE A 19 -6.11 -1.08 16.82
C PHE A 19 -4.84 -1.76 17.34
N HIS A 20 -4.95 -2.40 18.50
CA HIS A 20 -4.00 -3.39 19.00
C HIS A 20 -4.73 -4.70 19.26
N GLU A 21 -4.93 -5.49 18.22
CA GLU A 21 -4.98 -6.95 18.36
C GLU A 21 -3.94 -7.52 17.42
N ALA A 22 -2.77 -7.83 17.99
CA ALA A 22 -1.76 -8.61 17.33
C ALA A 22 -2.33 -10.00 17.09
N TYR A 23 -2.53 -10.39 15.84
CA TYR A 23 -2.84 -11.77 15.49
C TYR A 23 -1.58 -12.60 15.74
N PHE A 24 -1.54 -13.30 16.87
CA PHE A 24 -0.46 -14.24 17.19
C PHE A 24 -0.56 -15.45 16.26
N LEU A 25 0.50 -15.70 15.50
CA LEU A 25 0.69 -16.94 14.76
C LEU A 25 0.85 -18.09 15.78
N THR A 26 0.25 -19.25 15.52
CA THR A 26 0.53 -20.47 16.27
C THR A 26 1.97 -20.92 16.02
N GLU A 27 2.52 -21.79 16.88
CA GLU A 27 3.90 -22.28 16.74
C GLU A 27 4.15 -22.99 15.39
N GLY A 28 3.18 -23.75 14.89
CA GLY A 28 3.22 -24.37 13.56
C GLY A 28 3.17 -23.35 12.41
N GLU A 29 2.44 -22.27 12.60
CA GLU A 29 2.40 -21.15 11.64
C GLU A 29 3.72 -20.35 11.63
N ARG A 30 4.39 -20.22 12.79
CA ARG A 30 5.72 -19.60 12.91
C ARG A 30 6.78 -20.42 12.18
N LEU A 31 6.76 -21.74 12.27
CA LEU A 31 7.68 -22.62 11.54
C LEU A 31 7.43 -22.58 10.03
N SER A 32 6.19 -22.60 9.60
CA SER A 32 5.82 -22.41 8.17
C SER A 32 6.22 -21.02 7.67
N PHE A 33 6.03 -19.99 8.48
CA PHE A 33 6.47 -18.63 8.21
C PHE A 33 7.99 -18.54 8.11
N PHE A 34 8.74 -19.16 9.04
CA PHE A 34 10.21 -19.17 9.02
C PHE A 34 10.78 -19.82 7.75
N HIS A 35 10.24 -20.96 7.29
CA HIS A 35 10.64 -21.58 6.02
C HIS A 35 10.31 -20.72 4.80
N ARG A 36 9.18 -19.99 4.82
CA ARG A 36 8.79 -19.04 3.77
C ARG A 36 9.66 -17.78 3.82
N THR A 37 10.03 -17.30 5.00
CA THR A 37 10.92 -16.14 5.17
C THR A 37 12.32 -16.44 4.62
N MET A 38 12.84 -17.66 4.77
CA MET A 38 14.11 -18.07 4.14
C MET A 38 13.99 -18.11 2.62
N ALA A 39 12.86 -18.57 2.08
CA ALA A 39 12.58 -18.52 0.65
C ALA A 39 12.35 -17.07 0.17
N ALA A 40 11.73 -16.24 0.99
CA ALA A 40 11.52 -14.81 0.71
C ALA A 40 12.84 -14.01 0.74
N ALA A 41 13.76 -14.32 1.66
CA ALA A 41 15.11 -13.73 1.68
C ALA A 41 15.90 -14.08 0.42
N ALA A 42 15.90 -15.35 0.00
CA ALA A 42 16.52 -15.77 -1.26
C ALA A 42 15.85 -15.10 -2.48
N LEU A 43 14.54 -14.88 -2.43
CA LEU A 43 13.80 -14.15 -3.47
C LEU A 43 14.17 -12.67 -3.46
N SER A 44 14.32 -12.05 -2.28
CA SER A 44 14.68 -10.62 -2.16
C SER A 44 16.10 -10.35 -2.70
N GLU A 45 17.03 -11.29 -2.55
CA GLU A 45 18.35 -11.18 -3.17
C GLU A 45 18.30 -11.20 -4.71
N ALA A 46 17.36 -11.92 -5.30
CA ALA A 46 17.18 -12.02 -6.74
C ALA A 46 16.40 -10.81 -7.33
N LEU A 47 15.58 -10.11 -6.51
CA LEU A 47 14.81 -8.98 -6.99
C LEU A 47 15.71 -7.81 -7.39
N THR A 48 15.43 -7.26 -8.56
CA THR A 48 16.02 -5.99 -8.99
C THR A 48 15.10 -4.85 -8.60
N TRP A 49 15.66 -3.68 -8.36
CA TRP A 49 14.90 -2.45 -8.17
C TRP A 49 15.54 -1.31 -8.95
N HIS A 50 14.78 -0.28 -9.21
CA HIS A 50 15.32 0.96 -9.79
C HIS A 50 14.55 2.17 -9.26
N GLU A 51 15.24 3.30 -9.25
CA GLU A 51 14.65 4.59 -8.91
C GLU A 51 13.76 5.08 -10.05
N ALA A 52 12.64 5.70 -9.69
CA ALA A 52 11.80 6.49 -10.58
C ALA A 52 11.71 7.92 -10.03
N PRO A 53 12.52 8.85 -10.56
CA PRO A 53 12.45 10.26 -10.19
C PRO A 53 11.09 10.85 -10.55
N LEU A 54 10.59 11.75 -9.70
CA LEU A 54 9.30 12.39 -9.89
C LEU A 54 9.49 13.81 -10.45
N GLY A 55 8.69 14.19 -11.44
CA GLY A 55 8.74 15.50 -12.05
C GLY A 55 10.09 15.81 -12.69
N SER A 56 10.75 16.86 -12.20
CA SER A 56 12.07 17.30 -12.68
C SER A 56 13.25 16.76 -11.86
N ALA A 57 13.02 15.83 -10.91
CA ALA A 57 14.09 15.23 -10.13
C ALA A 57 15.04 14.44 -11.03
N LEU A 58 16.32 14.44 -10.69
CA LEU A 58 17.35 13.68 -11.39
C LEU A 58 17.51 12.30 -10.74
N MET A 59 18.00 11.34 -11.54
CA MET A 59 18.41 10.04 -11.03
C MET A 59 19.54 10.19 -10.03
N SER A 60 19.46 9.44 -8.93
CA SER A 60 20.50 9.36 -7.92
C SER A 60 21.71 8.58 -8.45
N SER A 61 22.90 8.99 -8.07
CA SER A 61 24.15 8.32 -8.45
C SER A 61 24.76 7.51 -7.30
N THR A 62 24.26 7.71 -6.09
CA THR A 62 24.71 7.02 -4.87
C THR A 62 23.53 6.52 -4.05
N GLU A 63 23.78 5.56 -3.16
CA GLU A 63 22.76 5.07 -2.20
C GLU A 63 22.25 6.18 -1.28
N SER A 64 23.11 7.09 -0.85
CA SER A 64 22.73 8.22 0.00
C SER A 64 21.85 9.23 -0.74
N GLU A 65 22.14 9.51 -2.00
CA GLU A 65 21.29 10.38 -2.84
C GLU A 65 19.93 9.75 -3.08
N LEU A 66 19.87 8.44 -3.34
CA LEU A 66 18.62 7.71 -3.48
C LEU A 66 17.81 7.77 -2.16
N ALA A 67 18.46 7.51 -1.03
CA ALA A 67 17.81 7.59 0.27
C ALA A 67 17.23 9.00 0.52
N GLU A 68 18.00 10.04 0.25
CA GLU A 68 17.53 11.43 0.36
C GLU A 68 16.36 11.70 -0.60
N ALA A 69 16.45 11.27 -1.86
CA ALA A 69 15.42 11.51 -2.87
C ALA A 69 14.09 10.84 -2.48
N VAL A 70 14.12 9.59 -2.02
CA VAL A 70 12.91 8.88 -1.60
C VAL A 70 12.35 9.45 -0.29
N CYS A 71 13.17 9.70 0.73
CA CYS A 71 12.73 10.26 2.01
C CYS A 71 12.20 11.69 1.88
N SER A 72 12.72 12.46 0.92
CA SER A 72 12.21 13.81 0.61
C SER A 72 11.07 13.82 -0.43
N SER A 73 10.49 12.67 -0.75
CA SER A 73 9.36 12.55 -1.69
C SER A 73 9.64 13.00 -3.13
N ARG A 74 10.92 12.96 -3.56
CA ARG A 74 11.35 13.32 -4.92
C ARG A 74 11.48 12.10 -5.84
N SER A 75 11.51 10.90 -5.29
CA SER A 75 11.61 9.66 -6.04
C SER A 75 10.79 8.56 -5.38
N VAL A 76 10.43 7.56 -6.17
CA VAL A 76 9.88 6.29 -5.70
C VAL A 76 10.74 5.14 -6.23
N ILE A 77 10.63 3.97 -5.59
CA ILE A 77 11.32 2.77 -6.03
C ILE A 77 10.34 1.88 -6.77
N ILE A 78 10.76 1.35 -7.91
CA ILE A 78 10.04 0.35 -8.69
C ILE A 78 10.78 -0.98 -8.52
N VAL A 79 10.04 -2.03 -8.17
CA VAL A 79 10.54 -3.40 -8.09
C VAL A 79 9.76 -4.23 -9.11
N PRO A 80 10.34 -4.50 -10.30
CA PRO A 80 9.76 -5.42 -11.27
C PRO A 80 9.66 -6.83 -10.67
N ASP A 81 8.65 -7.59 -11.09
CA ASP A 81 8.48 -8.99 -10.70
C ASP A 81 8.53 -9.25 -9.18
N PHE A 82 8.05 -8.26 -8.40
CA PHE A 82 8.01 -8.35 -6.93
C PHE A 82 7.10 -9.48 -6.44
N CYS A 83 6.01 -9.74 -7.14
CA CYS A 83 5.11 -10.87 -6.91
C CYS A 83 5.19 -11.87 -8.06
N THR A 84 5.11 -13.16 -7.74
CA THR A 84 4.97 -14.21 -8.75
C THR A 84 3.59 -14.16 -9.39
N PRO A 85 3.40 -14.74 -10.59
CA PRO A 85 2.08 -14.84 -11.22
C PRO A 85 1.03 -15.56 -10.37
N GLU A 86 1.45 -16.55 -9.57
CA GLU A 86 0.61 -17.31 -8.65
C GLU A 86 0.12 -16.44 -7.49
N GLU A 87 1.03 -15.65 -6.89
CA GLU A 87 0.71 -14.70 -5.82
C GLU A 87 -0.28 -13.63 -6.33
N VAL A 88 -0.01 -13.06 -7.51
CA VAL A 88 -0.93 -12.11 -8.16
C VAL A 88 -2.30 -12.75 -8.37
N THR A 89 -2.33 -13.98 -8.87
CA THR A 89 -3.59 -14.71 -9.14
C THR A 89 -4.41 -14.92 -7.86
N LEU A 90 -3.74 -15.27 -6.76
CA LEU A 90 -4.38 -15.46 -5.45
C LEU A 90 -5.03 -14.15 -4.96
N LEU A 91 -4.28 -13.04 -4.99
CA LEU A 91 -4.77 -11.72 -4.56
C LEU A 91 -5.92 -11.21 -5.45
N VAL A 92 -5.80 -11.39 -6.78
CA VAL A 92 -6.85 -11.00 -7.73
C VAL A 92 -8.14 -11.75 -7.46
N LYS A 93 -8.10 -13.09 -7.33
CA LYS A 93 -9.29 -13.92 -7.06
C LYS A 93 -9.98 -13.49 -5.76
N ALA A 94 -9.21 -13.27 -4.69
CA ALA A 94 -9.75 -12.84 -3.41
C ALA A 94 -10.40 -11.44 -3.50
N GLY A 95 -9.70 -10.48 -4.10
CA GLY A 95 -10.18 -9.11 -4.24
C GLY A 95 -11.44 -9.01 -5.10
N VAL A 96 -11.48 -9.71 -6.24
CA VAL A 96 -12.65 -9.72 -7.13
C VAL A 96 -13.86 -10.34 -6.44
N ARG A 97 -13.69 -11.52 -5.83
CA ARG A 97 -14.79 -12.20 -5.12
C ARG A 97 -15.39 -11.32 -4.03
N ALA A 98 -14.53 -10.67 -3.22
CA ALA A 98 -15.00 -9.81 -2.16
C ALA A 98 -15.65 -8.51 -2.67
N ALA A 99 -15.13 -7.92 -3.75
CA ALA A 99 -15.75 -6.76 -4.38
C ALA A 99 -17.13 -7.08 -4.96
N GLU A 100 -17.27 -8.23 -5.63
CA GLU A 100 -18.56 -8.70 -6.15
C GLU A 100 -19.60 -8.93 -5.03
N GLN A 101 -19.17 -9.45 -3.88
CA GLN A 101 -20.04 -9.56 -2.71
C GLN A 101 -20.49 -8.19 -2.18
N GLN A 102 -19.58 -7.19 -2.16
CA GLN A 102 -19.93 -5.83 -1.77
C GLN A 102 -20.86 -5.14 -2.77
N MET A 103 -20.72 -5.41 -4.07
CA MET A 103 -21.63 -4.91 -5.11
C MET A 103 -23.07 -5.42 -4.96
N GLN A 104 -23.25 -6.61 -4.39
CA GLN A 104 -24.60 -7.12 -4.10
C GLN A 104 -25.30 -6.42 -2.93
N ASN A 105 -24.55 -5.65 -2.13
CA ASN A 105 -25.12 -4.86 -1.05
C ASN A 105 -25.71 -3.54 -1.62
N PRO A 106 -27.01 -3.26 -1.44
CA PRO A 106 -27.63 -2.04 -1.95
C PRO A 106 -26.96 -0.73 -1.49
N LEU A 107 -26.27 -0.74 -0.34
CA LEU A 107 -25.59 0.44 0.22
C LEU A 107 -24.25 0.74 -0.51
N THR A 108 -23.66 -0.23 -1.21
CA THR A 108 -22.37 -0.10 -1.87
C THR A 108 -22.43 -0.41 -3.37
N SER A 109 -23.61 -0.78 -3.90
CA SER A 109 -23.79 -1.19 -5.31
C SER A 109 -23.47 -0.10 -6.34
N SER A 110 -23.47 1.17 -5.95
CA SER A 110 -23.12 2.32 -6.82
C SER A 110 -21.65 2.75 -6.72
N GLU A 111 -20.86 2.08 -5.87
CA GLU A 111 -19.46 2.42 -5.71
C GLU A 111 -18.63 1.96 -6.94
N SER A 112 -17.71 2.80 -7.37
CA SER A 112 -16.74 2.47 -8.42
C SER A 112 -15.39 2.03 -7.86
N ARG A 113 -15.23 2.07 -6.54
CA ARG A 113 -14.05 1.62 -5.81
C ARG A 113 -14.44 0.79 -4.60
N PHE A 114 -13.85 -0.41 -4.50
CA PHE A 114 -13.99 -1.29 -3.35
C PHE A 114 -12.64 -1.47 -2.66
N ARG A 115 -12.60 -1.25 -1.35
CA ARG A 115 -11.46 -1.52 -0.49
C ARG A 115 -11.72 -2.79 0.28
N ILE A 116 -10.93 -3.81 0.01
CA ILE A 116 -11.03 -5.13 0.61
C ILE A 116 -9.91 -5.26 1.65
N GLU A 117 -10.24 -5.10 2.92
CA GLU A 117 -9.30 -5.23 4.03
C GLU A 117 -8.92 -6.71 4.21
N VAL A 118 -7.63 -7.02 4.19
CA VAL A 118 -7.14 -8.40 4.22
C VAL A 118 -7.49 -9.09 5.54
N PHE A 119 -7.30 -8.41 6.66
CA PHE A 119 -7.60 -8.97 7.99
C PHE A 119 -9.04 -8.74 8.44
N GLY A 120 -9.82 -8.03 7.65
CA GLY A 120 -11.20 -7.69 7.97
C GLY A 120 -11.31 -6.70 9.13
N ARG A 121 -12.49 -6.11 9.29
CA ARG A 121 -12.87 -5.35 10.49
C ARG A 121 -14.16 -5.92 11.05
N ARG A 122 -14.18 -6.09 12.36
CA ARG A 122 -15.43 -6.25 13.09
C ARG A 122 -16.00 -4.86 13.35
N LEU A 123 -16.55 -4.21 12.32
CA LEU A 123 -17.31 -2.99 12.50
C LEU A 123 -18.75 -3.37 12.83
N VAL A 124 -19.07 -3.31 14.12
CA VAL A 124 -20.46 -3.30 14.60
C VAL A 124 -20.98 -1.86 14.43
N SER A 125 -21.07 -1.39 13.20
CA SER A 125 -21.75 -0.15 12.83
C SER A 125 -22.62 -0.48 11.64
N ASN A 126 -23.93 -0.44 11.82
CA ASN A 126 -24.97 -0.72 10.82
C ASN A 126 -25.09 -2.18 10.34
N GLY A 127 -24.67 -3.18 11.12
CA GLY A 127 -24.95 -4.59 10.84
C GLY A 127 -24.15 -5.23 9.70
N VAL A 128 -23.12 -4.56 9.16
CA VAL A 128 -22.23 -5.14 8.15
C VAL A 128 -21.00 -5.70 8.84
N THR A 129 -20.89 -7.02 8.86
CA THR A 129 -19.66 -7.73 9.28
C THR A 129 -18.76 -7.83 8.05
N LEU A 130 -17.65 -7.10 8.01
CA LEU A 130 -16.60 -7.32 7.01
C LEU A 130 -15.81 -8.56 7.46
N THR A 131 -15.93 -9.64 6.70
CA THR A 131 -15.15 -10.86 6.93
C THR A 131 -13.73 -10.68 6.45
N SER A 132 -12.76 -11.20 7.22
CA SER A 132 -11.38 -11.32 6.76
C SER A 132 -11.30 -12.19 5.50
N LEU A 133 -10.30 -11.94 4.65
CA LEU A 133 -9.98 -12.81 3.54
C LEU A 133 -9.45 -14.17 4.02
N ASP A 134 -9.40 -15.13 3.11
CA ASP A 134 -8.89 -16.47 3.40
C ASP A 134 -7.47 -16.41 4.00
N ARG A 135 -7.14 -17.39 4.84
CA ARG A 135 -5.87 -17.42 5.59
C ARG A 135 -4.64 -17.31 4.70
N ASP A 136 -4.65 -17.98 3.52
CA ASP A 136 -3.53 -17.93 2.58
C ASP A 136 -3.28 -16.52 2.03
N VAL A 137 -4.35 -15.74 1.84
CA VAL A 137 -4.25 -14.33 1.43
C VAL A 137 -3.68 -13.48 2.56
N GLN A 138 -4.06 -13.73 3.82
CA GLN A 138 -3.53 -13.02 4.98
C GLN A 138 -2.03 -13.28 5.16
N VAL A 139 -1.62 -14.55 5.02
CA VAL A 139 -0.20 -14.94 5.09
C VAL A 139 0.58 -14.28 3.97
N LEU A 140 0.10 -14.36 2.73
CA LEU A 140 0.76 -13.72 1.60
C LEU A 140 0.87 -12.20 1.78
N ALA A 141 -0.19 -11.53 2.23
CA ALA A 141 -0.16 -10.09 2.49
C ALA A 141 0.92 -9.70 3.51
N THR A 142 1.09 -10.51 4.56
CA THR A 142 2.15 -10.34 5.56
C THR A 142 3.53 -10.56 4.94
N ASP A 143 3.71 -11.65 4.18
CA ASP A 143 4.97 -11.98 3.50
C ASP A 143 5.41 -10.87 2.53
N LEU A 144 4.48 -10.27 1.78
CA LEU A 144 4.80 -9.17 0.86
C LEU A 144 5.34 -7.94 1.59
N VAL A 145 4.78 -7.61 2.75
CA VAL A 145 5.25 -6.47 3.54
C VAL A 145 6.66 -6.72 4.06
N TYR A 146 6.93 -7.88 4.68
CA TYR A 146 8.27 -8.19 5.17
C TYR A 146 9.29 -8.35 4.04
N ARG A 147 8.90 -8.90 2.89
CA ARG A 147 9.73 -8.94 1.67
C ARG A 147 10.17 -7.53 1.24
N ALA A 148 9.27 -6.54 1.30
CA ALA A 148 9.61 -5.16 0.97
C ALA A 148 10.55 -4.54 2.00
N LEU A 149 10.35 -4.79 3.30
CA LEU A 149 11.23 -4.33 4.36
C LEU A 149 12.63 -4.92 4.22
N ASP A 150 12.74 -6.23 4.02
CA ASP A 150 14.01 -6.94 3.82
C ASP A 150 14.74 -6.44 2.57
N LEU A 151 14.02 -6.23 1.47
CA LEU A 151 14.60 -5.71 0.23
C LEU A 151 15.25 -4.34 0.45
N ILE A 152 14.56 -3.41 1.11
CA ILE A 152 15.13 -2.08 1.37
C ILE A 152 16.32 -2.18 2.30
N GLN A 153 16.22 -2.92 3.41
CA GLN A 153 17.30 -3.07 4.39
C GLN A 153 18.55 -3.69 3.78
N SER A 154 18.39 -4.71 2.94
CA SER A 154 19.52 -5.42 2.31
C SER A 154 20.18 -4.62 1.19
N ARG A 155 19.41 -3.80 0.46
CA ARG A 155 19.91 -3.08 -0.73
C ARG A 155 20.39 -1.67 -0.42
N ASN A 156 19.77 -0.98 0.52
CA ASN A 156 20.14 0.38 0.90
C ASN A 156 19.86 0.62 2.39
N PRO A 157 20.81 0.27 3.29
CA PRO A 157 20.65 0.52 4.73
C PRO A 157 20.45 1.99 5.07
N VAL A 158 21.01 2.93 4.29
CA VAL A 158 20.81 4.37 4.50
C VAL A 158 19.34 4.76 4.26
N LEU A 159 18.72 4.19 3.24
CA LEU A 159 17.29 4.38 2.99
C LEU A 159 16.44 3.75 4.10
N ALA A 160 16.81 2.54 4.55
CA ALA A 160 16.13 1.88 5.66
C ALA A 160 16.13 2.75 6.93
N ASP A 161 17.27 3.35 7.26
CA ASP A 161 17.38 4.30 8.37
C ASP A 161 16.51 5.54 8.16
N GLY A 162 16.57 6.13 6.97
CA GLY A 162 15.77 7.31 6.62
C GLY A 162 14.27 7.06 6.69
N MET A 163 13.81 5.88 6.32
CA MET A 163 12.42 5.43 6.44
C MET A 163 12.07 4.92 7.84
N ARG A 164 13.02 4.82 8.78
CA ARG A 164 12.83 4.27 10.13
C ARG A 164 12.31 2.82 10.12
N ILE A 165 12.89 1.99 9.26
CA ILE A 165 12.58 0.57 9.14
C ILE A 165 13.82 -0.32 9.33
N SER A 166 14.95 0.26 9.72
CA SER A 166 16.17 -0.49 10.04
C SER A 166 15.97 -1.42 11.23
N GLY A 167 16.57 -2.59 11.17
CA GLY A 167 16.47 -3.61 12.22
C GLY A 167 15.13 -4.36 12.26
N CYS A 168 14.21 -4.07 11.35
CA CYS A 168 12.97 -4.83 11.24
C CYS A 168 13.24 -6.29 10.88
N THR A 169 12.60 -7.19 11.60
CA THR A 169 12.62 -8.64 11.37
C THR A 169 11.20 -9.15 11.24
N ALA A 170 11.04 -10.43 10.94
CA ALA A 170 9.73 -11.08 10.89
C ALA A 170 8.95 -11.02 12.23
N ASP A 171 9.64 -10.77 13.34
CA ASP A 171 9.04 -10.62 14.67
C ASP A 171 8.70 -9.16 15.01
N THR A 172 9.11 -8.21 14.20
CA THR A 172 8.83 -6.78 14.41
C THR A 172 7.34 -6.53 14.23
N ARG A 173 6.71 -5.92 15.22
CA ARG A 173 5.30 -5.51 15.11
C ARG A 173 5.17 -4.34 14.13
N LEU A 174 4.16 -4.40 13.27
CA LEU A 174 3.86 -3.36 12.31
C LEU A 174 2.53 -2.67 12.64
N SER A 175 2.54 -1.36 12.61
CA SER A 175 1.34 -0.53 12.58
C SER A 175 0.98 -0.24 11.13
N TYR A 176 -0.29 -0.40 10.77
CA TYR A 176 -0.79 -0.15 9.42
C TYR A 176 -1.67 1.10 9.37
N SER A 177 -1.74 1.73 8.22
CA SER A 177 -2.78 2.72 7.95
C SER A 177 -4.18 2.10 8.07
N ALA A 178 -5.17 2.92 8.41
CA ALA A 178 -6.52 2.44 8.64
C ALA A 178 -7.08 1.68 7.42
N GLY A 179 -7.51 0.43 7.64
CA GLY A 179 -8.05 -0.46 6.61
C GLY A 179 -7.00 -1.11 5.72
N GLU A 180 -5.75 -1.21 6.16
CA GLU A 180 -4.66 -1.90 5.47
C GLU A 180 -4.11 -3.06 6.32
N PRO A 181 -3.41 -4.04 5.69
CA PRO A 181 -3.26 -4.19 4.24
C PRO A 181 -4.58 -4.42 3.52
N ALA A 182 -4.68 -3.95 2.27
CA ALA A 182 -5.91 -4.02 1.51
C ALA A 182 -5.71 -4.32 0.02
N ILE A 183 -6.71 -4.91 -0.61
CA ILE A 183 -6.83 -4.97 -2.07
C ILE A 183 -7.85 -3.91 -2.47
N ASN A 184 -7.42 -2.91 -3.25
CA ASN A 184 -8.30 -1.94 -3.84
C ASN A 184 -8.70 -2.37 -5.25
N VAL A 185 -10.00 -2.39 -5.53
CA VAL A 185 -10.58 -2.72 -6.83
C VAL A 185 -11.26 -1.48 -7.38
N TYR A 186 -10.78 -0.98 -8.50
CA TYR A 186 -11.28 0.22 -9.17
C TYR A 186 -11.98 -0.18 -10.46
N TYR A 187 -13.23 0.18 -10.61
CA TYR A 187 -14.05 -0.09 -11.79
C TYR A 187 -14.25 1.19 -12.62
N ALA A 188 -14.27 1.06 -13.92
CA ALA A 188 -14.74 2.09 -14.81
C ALA A 188 -16.28 2.18 -14.79
N PRO A 189 -16.86 3.40 -14.98
CA PRO A 189 -16.14 4.66 -15.07
C PRO A 189 -15.81 5.25 -13.70
N GLY A 190 -14.65 5.90 -13.59
CA GLY A 190 -14.33 6.83 -12.50
C GLY A 190 -13.82 6.22 -11.20
N GLY A 191 -13.53 4.90 -11.15
CA GLY A 191 -12.88 4.31 -9.97
C GLY A 191 -11.54 5.00 -9.70
N GLU A 192 -11.47 5.78 -8.61
CA GLU A 192 -10.31 6.58 -8.20
C GLU A 192 -10.15 6.59 -6.68
N PHE A 193 -9.03 7.12 -6.20
CA PHE A 193 -8.87 7.47 -4.81
C PHE A 193 -8.24 8.85 -4.70
N LYS A 194 -8.84 9.70 -3.88
CA LYS A 194 -8.46 11.11 -3.75
C LYS A 194 -7.03 11.28 -3.23
N PRO A 195 -6.37 12.41 -3.58
CA PRO A 195 -5.05 12.75 -3.06
C PRO A 195 -4.98 12.67 -1.53
N HIS A 196 -3.95 11.97 -1.03
CA HIS A 196 -3.72 11.74 0.40
C HIS A 196 -2.24 11.48 0.68
N ARG A 197 -1.88 11.41 1.94
CA ARG A 197 -0.62 10.90 2.48
C ARG A 197 -0.93 9.75 3.42
N ASP A 198 -0.09 8.73 3.44
CA ASP A 198 -0.30 7.57 4.31
C ASP A 198 0.20 7.80 5.73
N MET A 199 1.16 8.73 5.89
CA MET A 199 1.76 9.11 7.18
C MET A 199 2.43 7.94 7.91
N GLN A 200 2.85 6.92 7.18
CA GLN A 200 3.58 5.76 7.68
C GLN A 200 5.05 5.84 7.25
N SER A 201 5.90 4.99 7.81
CA SER A 201 7.31 4.92 7.44
C SER A 201 7.51 4.54 5.97
N MET A 202 6.76 3.57 5.50
CA MET A 202 6.84 3.04 4.14
C MET A 202 5.45 2.71 3.60
N THR A 203 5.23 2.98 2.32
CA THR A 203 4.09 2.45 1.56
C THR A 203 4.58 1.48 0.49
N LEU A 204 3.96 0.30 0.47
CA LEU A 204 4.06 -0.72 -0.56
C LEU A 204 2.77 -0.74 -1.38
N LEU A 205 2.88 -0.59 -2.70
CA LEU A 205 1.77 -0.80 -3.63
C LEU A 205 2.19 -1.81 -4.68
N VAL A 206 1.48 -2.94 -4.78
CA VAL A 206 1.69 -3.95 -5.82
C VAL A 206 0.58 -3.85 -6.86
N SER A 207 0.96 -3.71 -8.14
CA SER A 207 0.02 -3.77 -9.25
C SER A 207 -0.44 -5.21 -9.45
N LEU A 208 -1.76 -5.44 -9.53
CA LEU A 208 -2.34 -6.78 -9.69
C LEU A 208 -3.00 -6.99 -11.05
N SER A 209 -3.30 -5.91 -11.79
CA SER A 209 -3.92 -5.98 -13.12
C SER A 209 -2.90 -5.81 -14.22
N PRO A 210 -2.94 -6.64 -15.28
CA PRO A 210 -2.24 -6.37 -16.52
C PRO A 210 -2.60 -4.99 -17.09
N LEU A 211 -1.67 -4.32 -17.73
CA LEU A 211 -1.91 -3.00 -18.34
C LEU A 211 -2.94 -3.02 -19.48
N THR A 212 -3.22 -4.20 -20.03
CA THR A 212 -4.22 -4.44 -21.06
C THR A 212 -5.67 -4.50 -20.54
N ASP A 213 -5.85 -4.68 -19.23
CA ASP A 213 -7.16 -4.90 -18.61
C ASP A 213 -7.91 -3.60 -18.32
N TYR A 214 -7.22 -2.45 -18.42
CA TYR A 214 -7.81 -1.15 -18.10
C TYR A 214 -7.18 0.01 -18.87
N GLU A 215 -7.97 1.06 -19.08
CA GLU A 215 -7.51 2.35 -19.57
C GLU A 215 -7.63 3.42 -18.48
N GLY A 216 -6.84 4.49 -18.58
CA GLY A 216 -6.70 5.45 -17.46
C GLY A 216 -5.93 4.80 -16.30
N GLY A 217 -6.34 5.09 -15.07
CA GLY A 217 -5.73 4.50 -13.88
C GLY A 217 -4.26 4.86 -13.70
N GLY A 218 -3.61 4.22 -12.77
CA GLY A 218 -2.24 4.49 -12.35
C GLY A 218 -2.18 5.15 -10.98
N THR A 219 -0.98 5.46 -10.53
CA THR A 219 -0.75 6.19 -9.29
C THR A 219 -0.19 7.56 -9.62
N HIS A 220 -0.94 8.61 -9.28
CA HIS A 220 -0.52 10.00 -9.38
C HIS A 220 0.38 10.34 -8.20
N PHE A 221 1.46 11.03 -8.48
CA PHE A 221 2.35 11.62 -7.49
C PHE A 221 2.39 13.13 -7.68
N TYR A 222 2.52 13.87 -6.58
CA TYR A 222 2.50 15.31 -6.55
C TYR A 222 3.85 15.86 -6.07
N GLU A 223 4.11 17.14 -6.29
CA GLU A 223 5.30 17.82 -5.77
C GLU A 223 5.44 17.58 -4.26
N PRO A 224 6.67 17.44 -3.73
CA PRO A 224 6.91 17.16 -2.31
C PRO A 224 6.21 18.15 -1.35
N ALA A 225 6.14 19.43 -1.74
CA ALA A 225 5.48 20.48 -0.96
C ALA A 225 3.94 20.47 -1.11
N ALA A 226 3.38 19.75 -2.08
CA ALA A 226 1.94 19.76 -2.35
C ALA A 226 1.19 19.04 -1.23
N THR A 227 0.19 19.70 -0.68
CA THR A 227 -0.71 19.10 0.31
C THR A 227 -1.87 18.36 -0.38
N PRO A 228 -2.44 17.31 0.25
CA PRO A 228 -3.66 16.67 -0.27
C PRO A 228 -4.79 17.65 -0.54
N SER A 229 -4.98 18.65 0.31
CA SER A 229 -6.01 19.67 0.14
C SER A 229 -5.81 20.56 -1.11
N GLU A 230 -4.56 20.85 -1.48
CA GLU A 230 -4.25 21.60 -2.70
C GLU A 230 -4.50 20.75 -3.93
N ALA A 231 -4.10 19.49 -3.91
CA ALA A 231 -4.34 18.54 -4.99
C ALA A 231 -5.85 18.31 -5.22
N ILE A 232 -6.64 18.10 -4.15
CA ILE A 232 -8.10 17.93 -4.24
C ILE A 232 -8.78 19.16 -4.84
N ARG A 233 -8.29 20.36 -4.53
CA ARG A 233 -8.83 21.62 -5.07
C ARG A 233 -8.28 21.98 -6.46
N GLY A 234 -7.48 21.12 -7.07
CA GLY A 234 -6.87 21.37 -8.38
C GLY A 234 -5.78 22.45 -8.37
N LYS A 235 -5.26 22.85 -7.20
CA LYS A 235 -4.17 23.82 -7.07
C LYS A 235 -2.79 23.17 -7.27
N ALA A 236 -2.69 21.88 -7.05
CA ALA A 236 -1.54 21.05 -7.38
C ALA A 236 -1.96 20.01 -8.42
N VAL A 237 -1.16 19.82 -9.45
CA VAL A 237 -1.35 18.82 -10.49
C VAL A 237 -0.36 17.68 -10.29
N PRO A 238 -0.68 16.44 -10.71
CA PRO A 238 0.29 15.35 -10.67
C PRO A 238 1.54 15.68 -11.50
N ILE A 239 2.72 15.49 -10.92
CA ILE A 239 4.01 15.61 -11.61
C ILE A 239 4.44 14.31 -12.27
N ALA A 240 3.86 13.18 -11.85
CA ALA A 240 4.05 11.88 -12.47
C ALA A 240 2.80 11.01 -12.30
N THR A 241 2.61 10.12 -13.26
CA THR A 241 1.60 9.05 -13.18
C THR A 241 2.28 7.75 -13.55
N LEU A 242 2.41 6.85 -12.57
CA LEU A 242 3.05 5.56 -12.80
C LEU A 242 2.00 4.46 -12.98
N ARG A 243 2.19 3.67 -14.02
CA ARG A 243 1.40 2.47 -14.35
C ARG A 243 2.37 1.31 -14.46
N GLN A 244 2.29 0.37 -13.53
CA GLN A 244 3.17 -0.79 -13.49
C GLN A 244 2.46 -2.04 -13.99
N PRO A 245 3.17 -2.99 -14.61
CA PRO A 245 2.61 -4.29 -14.97
C PRO A 245 2.21 -5.06 -13.70
N ALA A 246 1.35 -6.08 -13.87
CA ALA A 246 0.99 -6.98 -12.78
C ALA A 246 2.23 -7.65 -12.19
N GLY A 247 2.29 -7.74 -10.87
CA GLY A 247 3.43 -8.27 -10.12
C GLY A 247 4.49 -7.26 -9.74
N ALA A 248 4.54 -6.09 -10.38
CA ALA A 248 5.49 -5.04 -10.01
C ALA A 248 5.02 -4.24 -8.79
N ALA A 249 5.97 -3.84 -7.94
CA ALA A 249 5.72 -3.02 -6.77
C ALA A 249 6.26 -1.59 -6.93
N LEU A 250 5.60 -0.66 -6.24
CA LEU A 250 6.08 0.69 -5.96
C LEU A 250 6.31 0.81 -4.45
N LEU A 251 7.44 1.43 -4.06
CA LEU A 251 7.79 1.70 -2.66
C LEU A 251 8.11 3.19 -2.50
N TRP A 252 7.59 3.82 -1.46
CA TRP A 252 7.86 5.24 -1.14
C TRP A 252 7.64 5.54 0.34
N GLY A 253 8.12 6.69 0.80
CA GLY A 253 7.86 7.21 2.14
C GLY A 253 6.44 7.78 2.28
N GLY A 254 5.79 7.57 3.40
CA GLY A 254 4.38 7.89 3.62
C GLY A 254 4.01 9.38 3.58
N GLU A 255 4.99 10.28 3.55
CA GLU A 255 4.78 11.74 3.42
C GLU A 255 4.48 12.18 1.98
N LEU A 256 4.72 11.32 0.98
CA LEU A 256 4.50 11.64 -0.43
C LEU A 256 2.99 11.74 -0.74
N THR A 257 2.53 12.91 -1.17
CA THR A 257 1.15 13.10 -1.61
C THR A 257 0.92 12.32 -2.92
N HIS A 258 -0.04 11.42 -2.89
CA HIS A 258 -0.37 10.57 -4.04
C HIS A 258 -1.88 10.30 -4.14
N ALA A 259 -2.31 9.75 -5.28
CA ALA A 259 -3.71 9.41 -5.55
C ALA A 259 -3.81 8.21 -6.50
N ALA A 260 -4.92 7.49 -6.50
CA ALA A 260 -5.22 6.59 -7.62
C ALA A 260 -5.96 7.36 -8.71
N ALA A 261 -5.38 7.39 -9.90
CA ALA A 261 -5.98 7.99 -11.08
C ALA A 261 -7.27 7.26 -11.49
N ALA A 262 -8.23 7.99 -12.02
CA ALA A 262 -9.50 7.43 -12.46
C ALA A 262 -9.33 6.37 -13.56
N VAL A 263 -9.98 5.22 -13.38
CA VAL A 263 -10.09 4.18 -14.41
C VAL A 263 -11.20 4.57 -15.37
N THR A 264 -10.87 4.65 -16.66
CA THR A 264 -11.82 5.08 -17.71
C THR A 264 -12.45 3.91 -18.44
N LYS A 265 -11.77 2.74 -18.47
CA LYS A 265 -12.28 1.50 -19.04
C LYS A 265 -11.71 0.29 -18.28
N GLY A 266 -12.48 -0.78 -18.17
CA GLY A 266 -12.07 -2.01 -17.51
C GLY A 266 -11.98 -1.91 -15.99
N ARG A 267 -11.02 -2.62 -15.42
CA ARG A 267 -10.86 -2.77 -13.96
C ARG A 267 -9.38 -2.82 -13.56
N ARG A 268 -9.00 -2.01 -12.59
CA ARG A 268 -7.66 -2.01 -12.00
C ARG A 268 -7.71 -2.55 -10.57
N LEU A 269 -6.79 -3.46 -10.25
CA LEU A 269 -6.58 -3.96 -8.89
C LEU A 269 -5.16 -3.61 -8.44
N VAL A 270 -5.04 -3.26 -7.16
CA VAL A 270 -3.75 -3.11 -6.47
C VAL A 270 -3.84 -3.68 -5.06
N PHE A 271 -2.76 -4.27 -4.59
CA PHE A 271 -2.54 -4.50 -3.16
C PHE A 271 -1.82 -3.28 -2.59
N VAL A 272 -2.19 -2.85 -1.38
CA VAL A 272 -1.55 -1.72 -0.69
C VAL A 272 -1.35 -2.05 0.78
N ALA A 273 -0.19 -1.68 1.30
CA ALA A 273 0.15 -1.72 2.71
C ALA A 273 1.06 -0.55 3.06
N SER A 274 0.60 0.32 3.95
CA SER A 274 1.40 1.42 4.49
C SER A 274 1.70 1.11 5.94
N VAL A 275 2.99 1.05 6.29
CA VAL A 275 3.44 0.49 7.57
C VAL A 275 4.44 1.39 8.30
N THR A 276 4.39 1.32 9.62
CA THR A 276 5.43 1.83 10.54
C THR A 276 5.77 0.71 11.52
N PRO A 277 7.05 0.32 11.64
CA PRO A 277 7.50 -0.58 12.69
C PRO A 277 7.23 0.02 14.07
N GLN A 278 6.88 -0.85 15.02
CA GLN A 278 6.73 -0.51 16.42
C GLN A 278 7.90 -1.09 17.19
N ASP A 279 8.45 -0.31 18.11
CA ASP A 279 9.53 -0.75 19.03
C ASP A 279 10.87 -1.10 18.32
N VAL A 280 11.26 -0.33 17.28
CA VAL A 280 12.59 -0.42 16.64
C VAL A 280 13.44 0.77 17.01
#